data_46b15393502b03a88577d2149e6ed0a6
#
_entry.id   46b15393502b03a88577d2149e6ed0a6
#
_cell.length_a   1.000
_cell.length_b   1.000
_cell.length_c   1.000
_cell.angle_alpha   90.00
_cell.angle_beta   90.00
_cell.angle_gamma   90.00
#
_symmetry.space_group_name_H-M   'P 1'
#
loop_
_entity.id
_entity.type
_entity.pdbx_description
1 polymer ?
#
loop_
_entity_poly.entity_id
_entity_poly.type
_entity_poly.pdbx_seq_one_letter_code
_entity_poly.pdbx_strand_id
1 'polypeptide(L)'
;MDQGPITAKGRFYRHVLFRRCLAKLSPLAPSIAKHKQMLIRIGYDIALRIPAPTAVVCVLRVHPSREGDLVSAEKFRLEPELPIEEYLDGFGNHCGRVNSQGGVIRFLNDAVIRDPGELDAYAPDAPQHDVREIPVETLSFVLPSRYCEVDSELLDFAWRTFGATPAGWPRVKAICDFVHGHLRFDYMQARANRTALEAFRERVGVCRDFTHLAITLCRCMNIPARYATGYLGDIGVPTDPNPMDFSAWFEVYLGAHWHTFDARHNRRRIGRVLIGRGRDAGDVPIAMVFGQHLLEHFKVTTEEIVPSSG
;
A
#
# COMPACT_ATOMS: atom_id res chain seq x y z
N MET A 1 -8.40 -40.96 -50.50
CA MET A 1 -7.93 -40.51 -51.78
C MET A 1 -7.75 -39.02 -51.68
N ASP A 2 -6.68 -38.35 -51.73
CA ASP A 2 -5.29 -38.70 -52.06
C ASP A 2 -4.39 -37.68 -51.32
N GLN A 3 -3.21 -38.12 -50.92
CA GLN A 3 -2.21 -37.31 -50.22
C GLN A 3 -1.27 -36.69 -51.26
N GLY A 4 -0.83 -35.50 -51.04
CA GLY A 4 0.29 -34.94 -51.76
C GLY A 4 1.07 -33.93 -50.93
N PRO A 5 2.39 -34.10 -50.71
CA PRO A 5 3.20 -33.27 -49.82
C PRO A 5 3.77 -32.05 -50.55
N ILE A 6 3.92 -30.94 -49.84
CA ILE A 6 4.64 -29.75 -50.34
C ILE A 6 5.97 -29.58 -49.58
N THR A 7 7.00 -29.68 -50.38
CA THR A 7 8.42 -29.64 -50.10
C THR A 7 8.90 -28.23 -49.69
N ALA A 8 9.86 -28.23 -48.78
CA ALA A 8 10.68 -27.08 -48.42
C ALA A 8 11.58 -26.59 -49.57
N LYS A 9 11.70 -25.29 -49.76
CA LYS A 9 12.86 -24.67 -50.46
C LYS A 9 13.39 -23.49 -49.64
N GLY A 10 14.60 -23.69 -49.15
CA GLY A 10 15.39 -22.65 -48.51
C GLY A 10 15.87 -21.58 -49.50
N ARG A 11 16.07 -20.40 -49.02
CA ARG A 11 16.90 -19.38 -49.67
C ARG A 11 17.86 -18.78 -48.66
N PHE A 12 19.13 -19.03 -48.89
CA PHE A 12 20.30 -18.34 -48.33
C PHE A 12 20.25 -16.85 -48.67
N TYR A 13 20.51 -15.99 -47.71
CA TYR A 13 20.93 -14.60 -47.96
C TYR A 13 22.28 -14.33 -47.33
N ARG A 14 23.10 -13.69 -48.16
CA ARG A 14 24.52 -13.43 -48.08
C ARG A 14 24.91 -12.51 -46.94
N HIS A 15 26.07 -12.84 -46.34
CA HIS A 15 26.90 -11.91 -45.53
C HIS A 15 27.24 -10.63 -46.29
N VAL A 16 26.99 -9.50 -45.66
CA VAL A 16 27.62 -8.23 -46.01
C VAL A 16 28.45 -7.78 -44.79
N LEU A 17 29.77 -7.80 -45.00
CA LEU A 17 30.78 -7.24 -44.12
C LEU A 17 30.62 -5.73 -44.09
N PHE A 18 30.39 -5.10 -42.92
CA PHE A 18 30.64 -3.69 -42.71
C PHE A 18 31.81 -3.50 -41.76
N ARG A 19 32.79 -2.78 -42.28
CA ARG A 19 34.10 -2.44 -41.65
C ARG A 19 33.89 -1.48 -40.46
N ARG A 20 34.69 -1.75 -39.45
CA ARG A 20 34.95 -0.96 -38.24
C ARG A 20 35.18 0.54 -38.53
N CYS A 21 34.45 1.40 -37.84
CA CYS A 21 34.88 2.70 -37.39
C CYS A 21 34.87 2.70 -35.87
N LEU A 22 36.04 2.55 -35.26
CA LEU A 22 36.27 2.71 -33.83
C LEU A 22 36.38 4.21 -33.54
N ALA A 23 35.27 4.83 -33.13
CA ALA A 23 35.29 6.08 -32.39
C ALA A 23 35.36 5.76 -30.92
N LYS A 24 36.44 6.12 -30.26
CA LYS A 24 36.64 6.06 -28.81
C LYS A 24 35.67 7.03 -28.15
N LEU A 25 34.53 6.53 -27.69
CA LEU A 25 33.68 7.21 -26.71
C LEU A 25 34.08 6.66 -25.34
N SER A 26 34.79 7.45 -24.56
CA SER A 26 34.95 7.21 -23.13
C SER A 26 33.57 7.18 -22.49
N PRO A 27 33.23 6.17 -21.67
CA PRO A 27 32.00 6.23 -20.89
C PRO A 27 32.20 7.25 -19.78
N LEU A 28 31.51 8.38 -19.88
CA LEU A 28 31.18 9.20 -18.71
C LEU A 28 30.28 8.32 -17.84
N ALA A 29 30.88 7.70 -16.82
CA ALA A 29 30.11 7.07 -15.75
C ALA A 29 29.23 8.17 -15.14
N PRO A 30 27.91 7.98 -15.04
CA PRO A 30 27.09 8.91 -14.29
C PRO A 30 27.61 8.91 -12.85
N SER A 31 27.99 10.09 -12.36
CA SER A 31 28.26 10.31 -10.94
C SER A 31 26.99 9.93 -10.19
N ILE A 32 26.95 8.74 -9.60
CA ILE A 32 25.92 8.35 -8.64
C ILE A 32 26.15 9.26 -7.44
N ALA A 33 25.42 10.38 -7.40
CA ALA A 33 25.29 11.16 -6.18
C ALA A 33 24.91 10.16 -5.09
N LYS A 34 25.75 10.00 -4.08
CA LYS A 34 25.44 9.21 -2.88
C LYS A 34 24.26 9.90 -2.19
N HIS A 35 23.04 9.54 -2.58
CA HIS A 35 21.87 9.91 -1.80
C HIS A 35 22.12 9.38 -0.40
N LYS A 36 22.07 10.26 0.59
CA LYS A 36 22.23 9.91 2.00
C LYS A 36 21.05 9.00 2.36
N GLN A 37 21.32 7.69 2.34
CA GLN A 37 20.32 6.67 2.62
C GLN A 37 19.85 6.86 4.07
N MET A 38 18.57 7.10 4.25
CA MET A 38 17.93 7.24 5.56
C MET A 38 17.75 5.86 6.18
N LEU A 39 17.89 5.76 7.49
CA LEU A 39 17.53 4.57 8.25
C LEU A 39 16.30 4.88 9.11
N ILE A 40 15.33 4.00 9.07
CA ILE A 40 14.11 4.10 9.86
C ILE A 40 14.02 2.87 10.76
N ARG A 41 13.89 3.08 12.07
CA ARG A 41 13.49 2.03 13.01
C ARG A 41 12.00 1.88 12.96
N ILE A 42 11.54 0.64 12.76
CA ILE A 42 10.14 0.25 12.74
C ILE A 42 9.90 -0.85 13.76
N GLY A 43 8.73 -0.88 14.35
CA GLY A 43 8.38 -1.93 15.30
C GLY A 43 6.97 -1.77 15.84
N TYR A 44 6.53 -2.79 16.53
CA TYR A 44 5.25 -2.78 17.25
C TYR A 44 5.29 -3.69 18.47
N ASP A 45 4.33 -3.43 19.35
CA ASP A 45 4.03 -4.21 20.52
C ASP A 45 2.51 -4.23 20.68
N ILE A 46 1.89 -5.38 20.37
CA ILE A 46 0.43 -5.56 20.31
C ILE A 46 0.04 -6.74 21.19
N ALA A 47 -0.78 -6.53 22.21
CA ALA A 47 -1.27 -7.58 23.08
C ALA A 47 -2.79 -7.75 22.96
N LEU A 48 -3.23 -8.98 22.71
CA LEU A 48 -4.61 -9.38 22.60
C LEU A 48 -4.94 -10.39 23.69
N ARG A 49 -6.00 -10.12 24.46
CA ARG A 49 -6.60 -11.12 25.37
C ARG A 49 -7.67 -11.89 24.63
N ILE A 50 -7.52 -13.20 24.58
CA ILE A 50 -8.39 -14.13 23.86
C ILE A 50 -8.95 -15.14 24.88
N PRO A 51 -10.26 -15.16 25.14
CA PRO A 51 -10.82 -15.97 26.24
C PRO A 51 -10.87 -17.47 25.97
N ALA A 52 -10.80 -17.91 24.71
CA ALA A 52 -10.94 -19.32 24.33
C ALA A 52 -10.02 -19.65 23.13
N PRO A 53 -9.71 -20.94 22.89
CA PRO A 53 -8.93 -21.34 21.72
C PRO A 53 -9.55 -20.82 20.41
N THR A 54 -8.73 -20.13 19.59
CA THR A 54 -9.16 -19.59 18.31
C THR A 54 -7.96 -19.30 17.40
N ALA A 55 -8.24 -19.16 16.11
CA ALA A 55 -7.22 -18.72 15.16
C ALA A 55 -7.09 -17.18 15.12
N VAL A 56 -5.88 -16.72 14.91
CA VAL A 56 -5.55 -15.33 14.61
C VAL A 56 -4.83 -15.28 13.26
N VAL A 57 -5.33 -14.49 12.32
CA VAL A 57 -4.64 -14.20 11.06
C VAL A 57 -4.10 -12.78 11.13
N CYS A 58 -2.84 -12.60 10.77
CA CYS A 58 -2.20 -11.29 10.83
C CYS A 58 -1.39 -10.98 9.57
N VAL A 59 -1.32 -9.69 9.23
CA VAL A 59 -0.42 -9.10 8.25
C VAL A 59 0.41 -8.06 9.02
N LEU A 60 1.56 -8.47 9.52
CA LEU A 60 2.37 -7.69 10.46
C LEU A 60 3.83 -7.56 10.04
N ARG A 61 4.27 -8.33 9.04
CA ARG A 61 5.62 -8.22 8.50
C ARG A 61 5.71 -7.17 7.41
N VAL A 62 6.90 -6.66 7.19
CA VAL A 62 7.21 -5.81 6.04
C VAL A 62 6.81 -6.54 4.76
N HIS A 63 6.13 -5.84 3.86
CA HIS A 63 5.69 -6.40 2.58
C HIS A 63 6.89 -6.90 1.76
N PRO A 64 6.81 -8.06 1.06
CA PRO A 64 7.92 -8.64 0.31
C PRO A 64 8.62 -7.67 -0.66
N SER A 65 7.90 -6.71 -1.25
CA SER A 65 8.50 -5.68 -2.11
C SER A 65 9.49 -4.74 -1.40
N ARG A 66 9.52 -4.74 -0.06
CA ARG A 66 10.39 -3.90 0.77
C ARG A 66 11.35 -4.71 1.65
N GLU A 67 11.32 -6.06 1.59
CA GLU A 67 12.24 -6.92 2.36
C GLU A 67 13.70 -6.66 2.03
N GLY A 68 14.03 -6.38 0.78
CA GLY A 68 15.39 -6.05 0.34
C GLY A 68 15.95 -4.77 0.96
N ASP A 69 15.10 -3.91 1.51
CA ASP A 69 15.48 -2.67 2.17
C ASP A 69 15.79 -2.89 3.66
N LEU A 70 15.42 -4.01 4.25
CA LEU A 70 15.75 -4.33 5.64
C LEU A 70 17.26 -4.38 5.86
N VAL A 71 17.74 -3.78 6.94
CA VAL A 71 19.15 -3.82 7.34
C VAL A 71 19.51 -5.18 7.92
N SER A 72 18.56 -5.79 8.62
CA SER A 72 18.62 -7.16 9.16
C SER A 72 17.21 -7.74 9.15
N ALA A 73 17.10 -9.06 9.29
CA ALA A 73 15.79 -9.70 9.42
C ALA A 73 14.98 -9.08 10.56
N GLU A 74 13.67 -9.02 10.37
CA GLU A 74 12.73 -8.56 11.41
C GLU A 74 12.83 -9.44 12.65
N LYS A 75 12.84 -8.82 13.82
CA LYS A 75 12.80 -9.53 15.11
C LYS A 75 11.36 -9.82 15.54
N PHE A 76 10.60 -10.38 14.60
CA PHE A 76 9.23 -10.79 14.88
C PHE A 76 9.19 -11.94 15.88
N ARG A 77 8.38 -11.84 16.92
CA ARG A 77 8.16 -12.90 17.91
C ARG A 77 6.78 -12.83 18.53
N LEU A 78 6.33 -13.97 19.04
CA LEU A 78 5.10 -14.13 19.80
C LEU A 78 5.44 -14.40 21.27
N GLU A 79 4.66 -13.85 22.18
CA GLU A 79 4.69 -14.15 23.61
C GLU A 79 3.28 -14.56 24.07
N PRO A 80 3.07 -15.81 24.56
CA PRO A 80 4.03 -16.90 24.61
C PRO A 80 4.49 -17.32 23.21
N GLU A 81 5.62 -17.99 23.11
CA GLU A 81 6.11 -18.57 21.86
C GLU A 81 5.09 -19.59 21.32
N LEU A 82 4.57 -19.33 20.12
CA LEU A 82 3.60 -20.17 19.44
C LEU A 82 4.03 -20.40 18.00
N PRO A 83 3.74 -21.58 17.43
CA PRO A 83 3.94 -21.81 16.01
C PRO A 83 3.13 -20.83 15.18
N ILE A 84 3.76 -20.26 14.15
CA ILE A 84 3.12 -19.43 13.14
C ILE A 84 3.25 -20.12 11.79
N GLU A 85 2.12 -20.22 11.08
CA GLU A 85 2.10 -20.68 9.70
C GLU A 85 2.10 -19.45 8.78
N GLU A 86 3.22 -19.24 8.11
CA GLU A 86 3.44 -18.10 7.22
C GLU A 86 3.07 -18.45 5.77
N TYR A 87 2.44 -17.52 5.04
CA TYR A 87 2.06 -17.67 3.64
C TYR A 87 1.96 -16.31 2.95
N LEU A 88 1.92 -16.31 1.61
CA LEU A 88 1.57 -15.13 0.82
C LEU A 88 0.10 -15.23 0.40
N ASP A 89 -0.63 -14.13 0.55
CA ASP A 89 -2.00 -14.05 0.06
C ASP A 89 -2.09 -13.71 -1.44
N GLY A 90 -3.30 -13.58 -1.97
CA GLY A 90 -3.53 -13.23 -3.38
C GLY A 90 -3.11 -11.81 -3.76
N PHE A 91 -2.75 -10.95 -2.82
CA PHE A 91 -2.21 -9.60 -3.03
C PHE A 91 -0.70 -9.51 -2.81
N GLY A 92 -0.06 -10.64 -2.48
CA GLY A 92 1.37 -10.74 -2.21
C GLY A 92 1.77 -10.26 -0.82
N ASN A 93 0.83 -10.16 0.12
CA ASN A 93 1.12 -9.80 1.50
C ASN A 93 1.70 -10.99 2.26
N HIS A 94 2.64 -10.71 3.16
CA HIS A 94 3.18 -11.70 4.09
C HIS A 94 2.22 -11.90 5.26
N CYS A 95 1.50 -12.99 5.24
CA CYS A 95 0.48 -13.33 6.22
C CYS A 95 0.97 -14.39 7.21
N GLY A 96 0.42 -14.37 8.43
CA GLY A 96 0.66 -15.39 9.44
C GLY A 96 -0.65 -15.90 10.03
N ARG A 97 -0.74 -17.23 10.27
CA ARG A 97 -1.80 -17.84 11.05
C ARG A 97 -1.24 -18.38 12.37
N VAL A 98 -1.83 -17.97 13.47
CA VAL A 98 -1.49 -18.44 14.83
C VAL A 98 -2.72 -19.09 15.45
N ASN A 99 -2.57 -20.30 16.01
CA ASN A 99 -3.62 -21.00 16.73
C ASN A 99 -3.44 -20.77 18.24
N SER A 100 -4.19 -19.80 18.78
CA SER A 100 -4.22 -19.50 20.20
C SER A 100 -4.92 -20.60 20.99
N GLN A 101 -4.39 -20.93 22.16
CA GLN A 101 -5.08 -21.78 23.15
C GLN A 101 -5.90 -20.95 24.15
N GLY A 102 -6.02 -19.66 23.96
CA GLY A 102 -6.60 -18.69 24.92
C GLY A 102 -5.50 -18.03 25.77
N GLY A 103 -5.89 -17.00 26.51
CA GLY A 103 -4.97 -16.17 27.29
C GLY A 103 -4.53 -14.90 26.56
N VAL A 104 -3.39 -14.35 26.93
CA VAL A 104 -2.80 -13.18 26.25
C VAL A 104 -1.81 -13.63 25.23
N ILE A 105 -1.96 -13.12 24.00
CA ILE A 105 -0.94 -13.25 22.95
C ILE A 105 -0.38 -11.85 22.67
N ARG A 106 0.93 -11.74 22.63
CA ARG A 106 1.64 -10.51 22.32
C ARG A 106 2.47 -10.68 21.05
N PHE A 107 2.25 -9.82 20.10
CA PHE A 107 2.99 -9.72 18.85
C PHE A 107 4.01 -8.60 18.98
N LEU A 108 5.27 -8.92 18.72
CA LEU A 108 6.38 -7.99 18.88
C LEU A 108 7.24 -7.98 17.61
N ASN A 109 7.68 -6.80 17.21
CA ASN A 109 8.67 -6.65 16.15
C ASN A 109 9.57 -5.44 16.42
N ASP A 110 10.81 -5.54 15.97
CA ASP A 110 11.78 -4.44 15.96
C ASP A 110 12.72 -4.68 14.76
N ALA A 111 12.79 -3.72 13.87
CA ALA A 111 13.62 -3.79 12.68
C ALA A 111 14.13 -2.41 12.26
N VAL A 112 15.15 -2.41 11.41
CA VAL A 112 15.67 -1.20 10.77
C VAL A 112 15.59 -1.39 9.26
N ILE A 113 15.01 -0.42 8.58
CA ILE A 113 14.85 -0.42 7.13
C ILE A 113 15.53 0.79 6.50
N ARG A 114 16.07 0.61 5.30
CA ARG A 114 16.60 1.69 4.47
C ARG A 114 15.47 2.37 3.72
N ASP A 115 15.54 3.68 3.61
CA ASP A 115 14.62 4.49 2.82
C ASP A 115 15.42 5.51 2.00
N PRO A 116 15.00 5.85 0.78
CA PRO A 116 15.69 6.86 -0.01
C PRO A 116 15.63 8.27 0.60
N GLY A 117 14.73 8.51 1.56
CA GLY A 117 14.51 9.82 2.14
C GLY A 117 13.83 10.80 1.19
N GLU A 118 13.14 10.28 0.18
CA GLU A 118 12.44 11.06 -0.83
C GLU A 118 10.94 11.15 -0.52
N LEU A 119 10.32 12.24 -0.97
CA LEU A 119 8.87 12.39 -0.92
C LEU A 119 8.19 11.39 -1.85
N ASP A 120 6.98 10.95 -1.50
CA ASP A 120 6.11 10.18 -2.40
C ASP A 120 6.20 10.73 -3.83
N ALA A 121 6.24 9.85 -4.84
CA ALA A 121 6.41 10.23 -6.24
C ALA A 121 5.35 11.26 -6.70
N TYR A 122 5.72 12.16 -7.60
CA TYR A 122 4.85 13.18 -8.15
C TYR A 122 4.83 13.09 -9.68
N ALA A 123 3.67 12.80 -10.24
CA ALA A 123 3.47 12.61 -11.68
C ALA A 123 2.19 13.33 -12.16
N PRO A 124 2.17 14.69 -12.14
CA PRO A 124 0.97 15.49 -12.40
C PRO A 124 0.36 15.24 -13.78
N ASP A 125 1.14 14.78 -14.74
CA ASP A 125 0.73 14.50 -16.10
C ASP A 125 0.31 13.03 -16.33
N ALA A 126 0.31 12.18 -15.27
CA ALA A 126 -0.07 10.78 -15.38
C ALA A 126 -1.54 10.65 -15.81
N PRO A 127 -1.84 10.06 -16.99
CA PRO A 127 -3.18 9.97 -17.53
C PRO A 127 -3.99 8.87 -16.84
N GLN A 128 -5.31 9.04 -16.82
CA GLN A 128 -6.25 7.97 -16.54
C GLN A 128 -6.42 7.10 -17.80
N HIS A 129 -6.39 5.79 -17.65
CA HIS A 129 -6.67 4.83 -18.71
C HIS A 129 -8.16 4.48 -18.78
N ASP A 130 -8.64 4.11 -19.98
CA ASP A 130 -9.92 3.44 -20.12
C ASP A 130 -9.86 2.06 -19.46
N VAL A 131 -10.96 1.62 -18.83
CA VAL A 131 -11.04 0.30 -18.17
C VAL A 131 -10.79 -0.85 -19.17
N ARG A 132 -11.07 -0.64 -20.45
CA ARG A 132 -10.80 -1.62 -21.52
C ARG A 132 -9.31 -1.84 -21.80
N GLU A 133 -8.45 -0.91 -21.35
CA GLU A 133 -7.01 -0.87 -21.69
C GLU A 133 -6.11 -1.15 -20.46
N ILE A 134 -6.66 -1.14 -19.25
CA ILE A 134 -5.86 -1.42 -18.06
C ILE A 134 -5.50 -2.90 -17.96
N PRO A 135 -4.35 -3.26 -17.36
CA PRO A 135 -3.96 -4.64 -17.13
C PRO A 135 -5.01 -5.41 -16.32
N VAL A 136 -5.26 -6.68 -16.68
CA VAL A 136 -6.31 -7.50 -16.06
C VAL A 136 -6.13 -7.68 -14.56
N GLU A 137 -4.91 -7.69 -14.07
CA GLU A 137 -4.56 -7.75 -12.64
C GLU A 137 -4.98 -6.49 -11.86
N THR A 138 -5.27 -5.37 -12.55
CA THR A 138 -5.76 -4.13 -11.92
C THR A 138 -7.28 -4.07 -11.84
N LEU A 139 -8.00 -4.93 -12.58
CA LEU A 139 -9.47 -4.88 -12.68
C LEU A 139 -10.17 -5.07 -11.33
N SER A 140 -9.61 -5.89 -10.43
CA SER A 140 -10.18 -6.08 -9.09
C SER A 140 -10.23 -4.77 -8.27
N PHE A 141 -9.43 -3.78 -8.64
CA PHE A 141 -9.30 -2.50 -7.94
C PHE A 141 -10.19 -1.38 -8.51
N VAL A 142 -11.08 -1.69 -9.48
CA VAL A 142 -12.19 -0.81 -9.88
C VAL A 142 -13.54 -1.33 -9.37
N LEU A 143 -13.58 -2.56 -8.83
CA LEU A 143 -14.78 -3.21 -8.33
C LEU A 143 -15.11 -2.80 -6.88
N PRO A 144 -16.38 -2.91 -6.45
CA PRO A 144 -16.73 -2.72 -5.04
C PRO A 144 -16.05 -3.76 -4.15
N SER A 145 -15.88 -3.43 -2.88
CA SER A 145 -15.35 -4.32 -1.86
C SER A 145 -16.03 -4.07 -0.51
N ARG A 146 -15.67 -4.82 0.56
CA ARG A 146 -16.41 -4.80 1.82
C ARG A 146 -16.65 -3.39 2.40
N TYR A 147 -15.65 -2.50 2.28
CA TYR A 147 -15.72 -1.15 2.84
C TYR A 147 -15.79 -0.06 1.77
N CYS A 148 -15.76 -0.42 0.50
CA CYS A 148 -15.78 0.50 -0.64
C CYS A 148 -16.99 0.21 -1.54
N GLU A 149 -18.12 0.83 -1.23
CA GLU A 149 -19.43 0.62 -1.89
C GLU A 149 -19.55 1.49 -3.14
N VAL A 150 -18.97 1.05 -4.25
CA VAL A 150 -18.98 1.77 -5.54
C VAL A 150 -20.39 1.92 -6.11
N ASP A 151 -21.26 0.96 -5.82
CA ASP A 151 -22.64 0.87 -6.27
C ASP A 151 -23.66 1.61 -5.36
N SER A 152 -23.16 2.51 -4.50
CA SER A 152 -23.96 3.35 -3.61
C SER A 152 -24.24 4.74 -4.21
N GLU A 153 -24.89 5.63 -3.43
CA GLU A 153 -25.08 7.04 -3.81
C GLU A 153 -23.78 7.79 -4.09
N LEU A 154 -22.62 7.24 -3.67
CA LEU A 154 -21.31 7.80 -3.96
C LEU A 154 -20.99 7.78 -5.46
N LEU A 155 -21.57 6.88 -6.24
CA LEU A 155 -21.38 6.84 -7.70
C LEU A 155 -21.90 8.15 -8.35
N ASP A 156 -23.15 8.49 -8.11
CA ASP A 156 -23.75 9.70 -8.65
C ASP A 156 -23.06 10.96 -8.10
N PHE A 157 -22.71 10.95 -6.81
CA PHE A 157 -21.97 12.03 -6.19
C PHE A 157 -20.63 12.26 -6.87
N ALA A 158 -19.85 11.20 -7.09
CA ALA A 158 -18.53 11.27 -7.72
C ALA A 158 -18.60 11.87 -9.13
N TRP A 159 -19.53 11.40 -9.96
CA TRP A 159 -19.69 11.91 -11.32
C TRP A 159 -20.16 13.37 -11.36
N ARG A 160 -21.09 13.77 -10.50
CA ARG A 160 -21.50 15.18 -10.41
C ARG A 160 -20.39 16.10 -9.95
N THR A 161 -19.53 15.62 -9.02
CA THR A 161 -18.50 16.45 -8.39
C THR A 161 -17.22 16.49 -9.20
N PHE A 162 -16.76 15.33 -9.70
CA PHE A 162 -15.45 15.20 -10.32
C PHE A 162 -15.49 14.92 -11.83
N GLY A 163 -16.68 14.73 -12.42
CA GLY A 163 -16.82 14.41 -13.85
C GLY A 163 -16.21 15.45 -14.78
N ALA A 164 -16.29 16.73 -14.43
CA ALA A 164 -15.70 17.84 -15.19
C ALA A 164 -14.21 18.10 -14.88
N THR A 165 -13.64 17.47 -13.85
CA THR A 165 -12.19 17.61 -13.55
C THR A 165 -11.36 16.92 -14.63
N PRO A 166 -10.19 17.46 -15.03
CA PRO A 166 -9.30 16.77 -15.95
C PRO A 166 -8.98 15.35 -15.47
N ALA A 167 -9.10 14.36 -16.38
CA ALA A 167 -8.84 12.96 -16.06
C ALA A 167 -7.37 12.72 -15.67
N GLY A 168 -7.12 11.68 -14.86
CA GLY A 168 -5.79 11.35 -14.37
C GLY A 168 -5.45 11.97 -13.02
N TRP A 169 -4.19 12.36 -12.85
CA TRP A 169 -3.68 12.91 -11.57
C TRP A 169 -4.52 14.07 -11.01
N PRO A 170 -4.94 15.07 -11.81
CA PRO A 170 -5.74 16.18 -11.27
C PRO A 170 -7.07 15.73 -10.66
N ARG A 171 -7.72 14.73 -11.25
CA ARG A 171 -8.97 14.17 -10.71
C ARG A 171 -8.76 13.48 -9.37
N VAL A 172 -7.71 12.66 -9.24
CA VAL A 172 -7.37 12.00 -7.97
C VAL A 172 -7.01 13.04 -6.90
N LYS A 173 -6.26 14.07 -7.29
CA LYS A 173 -5.94 15.17 -6.36
C LYS A 173 -7.20 15.89 -5.88
N ALA A 174 -8.15 16.17 -6.77
CA ALA A 174 -9.43 16.79 -6.41
C ALA A 174 -10.25 15.90 -5.46
N ILE A 175 -10.22 14.57 -5.67
CA ILE A 175 -10.83 13.60 -4.74
C ILE A 175 -10.15 13.66 -3.38
N CYS A 176 -8.80 13.67 -3.31
CA CYS A 176 -8.07 13.81 -2.06
C CYS A 176 -8.41 15.09 -1.32
N ASP A 177 -8.45 16.23 -2.04
CA ASP A 177 -8.79 17.53 -1.47
C ASP A 177 -10.19 17.54 -0.87
N PHE A 178 -11.16 16.95 -1.60
CA PHE A 178 -12.51 16.80 -1.11
C PHE A 178 -12.56 15.94 0.15
N VAL A 179 -11.98 14.74 0.15
CA VAL A 179 -12.03 13.82 1.29
C VAL A 179 -11.35 14.44 2.51
N HIS A 180 -10.20 15.10 2.31
CA HIS A 180 -9.48 15.81 3.37
C HIS A 180 -10.33 16.90 4.05
N GLY A 181 -11.05 17.69 3.25
CA GLY A 181 -11.91 18.75 3.76
C GLY A 181 -13.28 18.28 4.27
N HIS A 182 -13.73 17.10 3.83
CA HIS A 182 -15.04 16.56 4.16
C HIS A 182 -15.05 15.79 5.48
N LEU A 183 -13.99 15.04 5.79
CA LEU A 183 -13.87 14.23 7.01
C LEU A 183 -13.06 14.96 8.07
N ARG A 184 -13.56 14.96 9.30
CA ARG A 184 -12.80 15.33 10.51
C ARG A 184 -12.09 14.08 11.05
N PHE A 185 -10.80 14.18 11.28
CA PHE A 185 -10.04 13.09 11.91
C PHE A 185 -10.30 13.03 13.41
N ASP A 186 -10.64 11.83 13.93
CA ASP A 186 -10.92 11.64 15.34
C ASP A 186 -10.72 10.16 15.75
N TYR A 187 -9.67 9.87 16.51
CA TYR A 187 -9.39 8.53 17.03
C TYR A 187 -10.51 7.95 17.90
N MET A 188 -11.19 8.80 18.66
CA MET A 188 -12.26 8.37 19.56
C MET A 188 -13.50 7.88 18.79
N GLN A 189 -13.57 8.20 17.52
CA GLN A 189 -14.62 7.73 16.59
C GLN A 189 -14.19 6.54 15.77
N ALA A 190 -13.07 5.89 16.10
CA ALA A 190 -12.62 4.68 15.40
C ALA A 190 -13.66 3.56 15.52
N ARG A 191 -14.05 3.00 14.37
CA ARG A 191 -15.04 1.91 14.28
C ARG A 191 -14.63 0.92 13.20
N ALA A 192 -14.39 -0.33 13.58
CA ALA A 192 -13.81 -1.35 12.69
C ALA A 192 -14.69 -1.68 11.47
N ASN A 193 -16.00 -1.46 11.56
CA ASN A 193 -16.97 -1.82 10.51
C ASN A 193 -17.44 -0.63 9.65
N ARG A 194 -16.93 0.61 9.88
CA ARG A 194 -17.35 1.80 9.11
C ARG A 194 -17.00 1.61 7.63
N THR A 195 -17.99 1.80 6.76
CA THR A 195 -17.83 1.80 5.31
C THR A 195 -17.51 3.20 4.77
N ALA A 196 -17.15 3.29 3.48
CA ALA A 196 -16.92 4.57 2.83
C ALA A 196 -18.17 5.46 2.82
N LEU A 197 -19.34 4.87 2.58
CA LEU A 197 -20.61 5.59 2.58
C LEU A 197 -20.96 6.10 3.98
N GLU A 198 -20.75 5.29 5.01
CA GLU A 198 -20.98 5.74 6.40
C GLU A 198 -20.02 6.87 6.78
N ALA A 199 -18.73 6.76 6.44
CA ALA A 199 -17.76 7.84 6.66
C ALA A 199 -18.18 9.13 5.95
N PHE A 200 -18.63 9.03 4.70
CA PHE A 200 -19.15 10.18 3.93
C PHE A 200 -20.33 10.86 4.63
N ARG A 201 -21.28 10.10 5.14
CA ARG A 201 -22.48 10.64 5.83
C ARG A 201 -22.15 11.20 7.21
N GLU A 202 -21.31 10.51 7.97
CA GLU A 202 -20.94 10.87 9.35
C GLU A 202 -19.90 12.00 9.40
N ARG A 203 -19.13 12.23 8.33
CA ARG A 203 -18.09 13.28 8.22
C ARG A 203 -17.00 13.19 9.29
N VAL A 204 -16.74 11.99 9.79
CA VAL A 204 -15.72 11.72 10.81
C VAL A 204 -15.11 10.34 10.59
N GLY A 205 -13.84 10.18 10.93
CA GLY A 205 -13.19 8.89 10.84
C GLY A 205 -11.70 8.93 11.17
N VAL A 206 -11.05 7.79 11.00
CA VAL A 206 -9.60 7.60 11.14
C VAL A 206 -8.94 7.40 9.77
N CYS A 207 -7.63 7.27 9.72
CA CYS A 207 -6.85 7.15 8.46
C CYS A 207 -7.46 6.13 7.47
N ARG A 208 -7.95 4.98 7.98
CA ARG A 208 -8.62 3.96 7.18
C ARG A 208 -9.89 4.49 6.50
N ASP A 209 -10.70 5.28 7.22
CA ASP A 209 -11.98 5.78 6.70
C ASP A 209 -11.75 6.83 5.60
N PHE A 210 -10.76 7.72 5.76
CA PHE A 210 -10.29 8.64 4.70
C PHE A 210 -9.85 7.87 3.45
N THR A 211 -9.08 6.81 3.66
CA THR A 211 -8.56 5.96 2.59
C THR A 211 -9.69 5.24 1.85
N HIS A 212 -10.65 4.63 2.56
CA HIS A 212 -11.78 3.94 1.96
C HIS A 212 -12.65 4.89 1.13
N LEU A 213 -12.95 6.09 1.65
CA LEU A 213 -13.74 7.06 0.91
C LEU A 213 -13.02 7.53 -0.37
N ALA A 214 -11.71 7.81 -0.28
CA ALA A 214 -10.93 8.19 -1.46
C ALA A 214 -10.86 7.08 -2.51
N ILE A 215 -10.64 5.82 -2.09
CA ILE A 215 -10.66 4.64 -2.96
C ILE A 215 -12.02 4.51 -3.65
N THR A 216 -13.11 4.60 -2.89
CA THR A 216 -14.47 4.46 -3.43
C THR A 216 -14.73 5.53 -4.49
N LEU A 217 -14.41 6.78 -4.22
CA LEU A 217 -14.60 7.88 -5.19
C LEU A 217 -13.71 7.72 -6.44
N CYS A 218 -12.47 7.23 -6.28
CA CYS A 218 -11.63 6.90 -7.43
C CYS A 218 -12.24 5.79 -8.29
N ARG A 219 -12.72 4.71 -7.67
CA ARG A 219 -13.35 3.59 -8.37
C ARG A 219 -14.66 4.00 -9.04
N CYS A 220 -15.48 4.84 -8.41
CA CYS A 220 -16.67 5.44 -9.04
C CYS A 220 -16.32 6.21 -10.32
N MET A 221 -15.11 6.76 -10.40
CA MET A 221 -14.59 7.45 -11.59
C MET A 221 -13.81 6.53 -12.53
N ASN A 222 -13.94 5.21 -12.36
CA ASN A 222 -13.24 4.17 -13.14
C ASN A 222 -11.70 4.25 -13.03
N ILE A 223 -11.17 4.72 -11.90
CA ILE A 223 -9.74 4.75 -11.62
C ILE A 223 -9.42 3.58 -10.70
N PRO A 224 -8.55 2.61 -11.10
CA PRO A 224 -8.15 1.54 -10.20
C PRO A 224 -7.45 2.12 -8.98
N ALA A 225 -7.95 1.78 -7.79
CA ALA A 225 -7.42 2.25 -6.53
C ALA A 225 -7.38 1.11 -5.52
N ARG A 226 -6.23 0.97 -4.81
CA ARG A 226 -6.01 -0.08 -3.82
C ARG A 226 -5.60 0.48 -2.48
N TYR A 227 -6.03 -0.18 -1.44
CA TYR A 227 -5.68 0.11 -0.05
C TYR A 227 -4.24 -0.31 0.22
N ALA A 228 -3.55 0.47 1.02
CA ALA A 228 -2.23 0.17 1.54
C ALA A 228 -2.15 0.58 3.00
N THR A 229 -1.41 -0.18 3.79
CA THR A 229 -1.15 0.11 5.20
C THR A 229 0.28 -0.22 5.57
N GLY A 230 0.77 0.44 6.62
CA GLY A 230 2.11 0.23 7.12
C GLY A 230 2.56 1.33 8.07
N TYR A 231 3.87 1.45 8.22
CA TYR A 231 4.46 2.46 9.07
C TYR A 231 4.58 3.79 8.33
N LEU A 232 4.30 4.87 9.04
CA LEU A 232 4.49 6.24 8.58
C LEU A 232 4.80 7.14 9.77
N GLY A 233 6.07 7.41 10.00
CA GLY A 233 6.55 8.29 11.07
C GLY A 233 6.49 9.77 10.71
N ASP A 234 6.76 10.62 11.69
CA ASP A 234 6.79 12.08 11.50
C ASP A 234 8.12 12.57 10.93
N ILE A 235 8.53 11.94 9.82
CA ILE A 235 9.77 12.27 9.13
C ILE A 235 9.54 13.44 8.18
N GLY A 236 10.35 14.50 8.35
CA GLY A 236 10.25 15.72 7.53
C GLY A 236 8.97 16.55 7.77
N VAL A 237 8.25 16.28 8.85
CA VAL A 237 7.04 17.01 9.29
C VAL A 237 7.08 17.26 10.79
N PRO A 238 6.30 18.22 11.33
CA PRO A 238 6.18 18.40 12.77
C PRO A 238 5.68 17.13 13.45
N THR A 239 6.23 16.82 14.62
CA THR A 239 5.84 15.66 15.43
C THR A 239 4.39 15.77 15.90
N ASP A 240 3.61 14.73 15.70
CA ASP A 240 2.26 14.59 16.26
C ASP A 240 2.38 14.14 17.72
N PRO A 241 1.78 14.84 18.69
CA PRO A 241 1.83 14.46 20.10
C PRO A 241 1.01 13.21 20.43
N ASN A 242 0.15 12.75 19.54
CA ASN A 242 -0.65 11.54 19.73
C ASN A 242 0.21 10.27 19.62
N PRO A 243 -0.20 9.16 20.26
CA PRO A 243 0.46 7.88 20.08
C PRO A 243 0.51 7.47 18.61
N MET A 244 1.66 6.96 18.18
CA MET A 244 1.84 6.48 16.83
C MET A 244 1.06 5.19 16.59
N ASP A 245 0.47 5.05 15.39
CA ASP A 245 -0.29 3.91 14.91
C ASP A 245 0.19 3.51 13.52
N PHE A 246 -0.21 2.35 13.03
CA PHE A 246 -0.13 2.06 11.61
C PHE A 246 -0.97 3.07 10.82
N SER A 247 -0.44 3.51 9.71
CA SER A 247 -1.12 4.46 8.85
C SER A 247 -1.75 3.74 7.66
N ALA A 248 -2.86 4.28 7.18
CA ALA A 248 -3.48 3.85 5.93
C ALA A 248 -3.35 4.94 4.87
N TRP A 249 -3.07 4.54 3.65
CA TRP A 249 -3.06 5.35 2.44
C TRP A 249 -3.60 4.54 1.27
N PHE A 250 -3.57 5.07 0.07
CA PHE A 250 -3.99 4.31 -1.10
C PHE A 250 -3.06 4.55 -2.28
N GLU A 251 -3.11 3.64 -3.21
CA GLU A 251 -2.38 3.74 -4.47
C GLU A 251 -3.38 3.71 -5.62
N VAL A 252 -3.15 4.52 -6.66
CA VAL A 252 -3.95 4.58 -7.88
C VAL A 252 -3.12 4.22 -9.09
N TYR A 253 -3.74 3.54 -10.06
CA TYR A 253 -3.10 3.18 -11.31
C TYR A 253 -3.35 4.24 -12.38
N LEU A 254 -2.32 5.01 -12.69
CA LEU A 254 -2.30 6.07 -13.68
C LEU A 254 -1.03 5.97 -14.52
N GLY A 255 -1.08 6.25 -15.83
CA GLY A 255 0.09 6.26 -16.69
C GLY A 255 0.90 4.96 -16.66
N ALA A 256 0.23 3.82 -16.53
CA ALA A 256 0.82 2.47 -16.40
C ALA A 256 1.64 2.21 -15.11
N HIS A 257 1.47 3.04 -14.09
CA HIS A 257 2.14 2.90 -12.80
C HIS A 257 1.19 3.10 -11.62
N TRP A 258 1.54 2.49 -10.47
CA TRP A 258 0.87 2.76 -9.21
C TRP A 258 1.49 3.98 -8.54
N HIS A 259 0.65 4.94 -8.13
CA HIS A 259 1.04 6.19 -7.47
C HIS A 259 0.40 6.28 -6.09
N THR A 260 1.20 6.65 -5.10
CA THR A 260 0.76 6.82 -3.70
C THR A 260 0.01 8.13 -3.50
N PHE A 261 -1.15 8.05 -2.85
CA PHE A 261 -1.94 9.19 -2.39
C PHE A 261 -2.39 8.98 -0.94
N ASP A 262 -2.63 10.08 -0.23
CA ASP A 262 -3.02 10.07 1.17
C ASP A 262 -4.03 11.18 1.45
N ALA A 263 -5.31 10.80 1.51
CA ALA A 263 -6.40 11.77 1.71
C ALA A 263 -6.45 12.34 3.15
N ARG A 264 -5.90 11.61 4.16
CA ARG A 264 -5.83 12.12 5.54
C ARG A 264 -4.85 13.28 5.66
N HIS A 265 -3.60 13.07 5.21
CA HIS A 265 -2.56 14.11 5.32
C HIS A 265 -2.61 15.10 4.15
N ASN A 266 -3.14 14.67 3.01
CA ASN A 266 -3.27 15.42 1.75
C ASN A 266 -1.97 16.10 1.29
N ARG A 267 -0.85 15.43 1.56
CA ARG A 267 0.50 15.86 1.18
C ARG A 267 1.39 14.66 0.97
N ARG A 268 2.43 14.84 0.16
CA ARG A 268 3.48 13.85 -0.03
C ARG A 268 4.28 13.69 1.26
N ARG A 269 4.63 12.45 1.61
CA ARG A 269 5.37 12.12 2.83
C ARG A 269 6.66 11.38 2.48
N ILE A 270 7.55 11.25 3.44
CA ILE A 270 8.80 10.49 3.39
C ILE A 270 8.64 9.27 4.31
N GLY A 271 9.30 8.15 3.97
CA GLY A 271 9.48 7.04 4.90
C GLY A 271 8.25 6.16 5.09
N ARG A 272 7.43 5.95 4.04
CA ARG A 272 6.37 4.93 4.07
C ARG A 272 6.98 3.54 4.00
N VAL A 273 6.74 2.73 5.02
CA VAL A 273 7.12 1.32 5.01
C VAL A 273 5.87 0.47 4.90
N LEU A 274 5.69 -0.14 3.73
CA LEU A 274 4.52 -0.95 3.41
C LEU A 274 4.53 -2.25 4.21
N ILE A 275 3.38 -2.62 4.79
CA ILE A 275 3.09 -3.92 5.40
C ILE A 275 2.17 -4.73 4.49
N GLY A 276 1.10 -4.11 3.97
CA GLY A 276 0.15 -4.84 3.14
C GLY A 276 -0.66 -3.96 2.20
N ARG A 277 -1.19 -4.60 1.16
CA ARG A 277 -2.08 -4.05 0.13
C ARG A 277 -3.33 -4.91 -0.01
N GLY A 278 -4.42 -4.30 -0.46
CA GLY A 278 -5.64 -5.03 -0.76
C GLY A 278 -6.68 -4.14 -1.43
N ARG A 279 -7.87 -4.63 -1.64
CA ARG A 279 -8.99 -3.84 -2.18
C ARG A 279 -9.48 -2.81 -1.15
N ASP A 280 -9.50 -3.22 0.11
CA ASP A 280 -9.78 -2.38 1.28
C ASP A 280 -9.13 -3.01 2.53
N ALA A 281 -9.39 -2.47 3.72
CA ALA A 281 -8.80 -2.97 4.97
C ALA A 281 -9.24 -4.41 5.33
N GLY A 282 -10.30 -4.94 4.73
CA GLY A 282 -10.73 -6.32 4.94
C GLY A 282 -9.75 -7.35 4.38
N ASP A 283 -9.03 -6.97 3.34
CA ASP A 283 -7.98 -7.81 2.73
C ASP A 283 -6.62 -7.70 3.47
N VAL A 284 -6.47 -6.75 4.41
CA VAL A 284 -5.20 -6.48 5.10
C VAL A 284 -5.41 -6.44 6.62
N PRO A 285 -5.76 -7.58 7.24
CA PRO A 285 -5.96 -7.64 8.68
C PRO A 285 -4.63 -7.50 9.41
N ILE A 286 -4.44 -6.42 10.18
CA ILE A 286 -3.28 -6.30 11.09
C ILE A 286 -3.30 -7.47 12.09
N ALA A 287 -4.45 -7.72 12.74
CA ALA A 287 -4.71 -8.94 13.50
C ALA A 287 -6.21 -9.22 13.50
N MET A 288 -6.63 -10.29 12.83
CA MET A 288 -8.01 -10.76 12.78
C MET A 288 -8.17 -11.98 13.68
N VAL A 289 -8.89 -11.82 14.76
CA VAL A 289 -9.24 -12.91 15.68
C VAL A 289 -10.59 -13.51 15.30
N PHE A 290 -10.65 -14.82 15.11
CA PHE A 290 -11.90 -15.54 14.78
C PHE A 290 -12.70 -15.90 16.04
N GLY A 291 -12.84 -14.94 16.95
CA GLY A 291 -13.55 -15.09 18.22
C GLY A 291 -13.56 -13.79 19.01
N GLN A 292 -14.07 -13.88 20.25
CA GLN A 292 -14.02 -12.75 21.16
C GLN A 292 -12.58 -12.43 21.54
N HIS A 293 -12.27 -11.16 21.64
CA HIS A 293 -10.96 -10.69 22.08
C HIS A 293 -11.04 -9.26 22.61
N LEU A 294 -10.02 -8.88 23.36
CA LEU A 294 -9.82 -7.51 23.85
C LEU A 294 -8.41 -7.07 23.47
N LEU A 295 -8.28 -5.89 22.89
CA LEU A 295 -7.00 -5.23 22.69
C LEU A 295 -6.52 -4.66 24.04
N GLU A 296 -5.44 -5.21 24.60
CA GLU A 296 -4.90 -4.78 25.89
C GLU A 296 -3.75 -3.78 25.76
N HIS A 297 -2.95 -3.95 24.71
CA HIS A 297 -1.84 -3.06 24.45
C HIS A 297 -1.66 -2.88 22.93
N PHE A 298 -1.34 -1.65 22.53
CA PHE A 298 -1.05 -1.32 21.15
C PHE A 298 -0.04 -0.18 21.10
N LYS A 299 1.12 -0.46 20.55
CA LYS A 299 2.17 0.52 20.33
C LYS A 299 2.85 0.26 19.00
N VAL A 300 3.00 1.29 18.19
CA VAL A 300 3.77 1.28 16.95
C VAL A 300 4.94 2.24 17.09
N THR A 301 6.07 1.92 16.50
CA THR A 301 7.27 2.75 16.46
C THR A 301 7.69 2.95 15.00
N THR A 302 7.90 4.21 14.62
CA THR A 302 8.48 4.58 13.31
C THR A 302 9.33 5.82 13.52
N GLU A 303 10.64 5.65 13.58
CA GLU A 303 11.57 6.72 13.97
C GLU A 303 12.75 6.78 12.99
N GLU A 304 13.10 7.97 12.52
CA GLU A 304 14.35 8.17 11.79
C GLU A 304 15.55 7.96 12.73
N ILE A 305 16.48 7.13 12.29
CA ILE A 305 17.76 6.97 12.99
C ILE A 305 18.71 8.06 12.51
N VAL A 306 18.82 9.11 13.27
CA VAL A 306 19.79 10.18 13.03
C VAL A 306 21.14 9.73 13.59
N PRO A 307 22.22 9.66 12.79
CA PRO A 307 23.55 9.40 13.32
C PRO A 307 23.90 10.46 14.38
N SER A 308 24.27 10.03 15.59
CA SER A 308 24.83 10.96 16.57
C SER A 308 26.00 11.67 15.93
N SER A 309 25.92 13.00 15.83
CA SER A 309 27.07 13.84 15.50
C SER A 309 28.12 13.65 16.59
N GLY A 310 29.12 12.79 16.28
CA GLY A 310 30.30 12.56 17.11
C GLY A 310 31.21 13.79 17.15
#